data_1c8dc9a41ab2f487d381ed1c2ab28471
#
_entry.id   1c8dc9a41ab2f487d381ed1c2ab28471
#
_cell.length_a   1.000
_cell.length_b   1.000
_cell.length_c   1.000
_cell.angle_alpha   90.00
_cell.angle_beta   90.00
_cell.angle_gamma   90.00
#
_symmetry.space_group_name_H-M   'P 1'
#
loop_
_entity.id
_entity.type
_entity.pdbx_description
1 polymer ?
#
loop_
_entity_poly.entity_id
_entity_poly.type
_entity_poly.pdbx_seq_one_letter_code
_entity_poly.pdbx_strand_id
1 'polypeptide(L)'
;MASNLRYYIINKPYGVLSQYTDEAGNKGLGSIVSIPKGIYSVGRLDLDSEGLLILTNDKKLNQALLNPENEHRRTYHAEVEGVPSLSTLKALSNGLCIKVNGKSFMTKKAEISALIDYQLPERTPPVNRVKHPQTSWIELILTEGKNRQVRKMTAKVGHPTLRLLRVAIENLTLHQLRPGQLKIISKNVLFTKLKLHVLK
;
A
#
# COMPACT_ATOMS: atom_id res chain seq x y z
N MET A 1 6.65 -5.49 33.33
CA MET A 1 6.84 -6.62 32.41
C MET A 1 7.15 -6.04 31.04
N ALA A 2 8.33 -6.36 30.47
CA ALA A 2 8.65 -5.92 29.11
C ALA A 2 7.64 -6.55 28.15
N SER A 3 6.86 -5.74 27.44
CA SER A 3 5.91 -6.24 26.45
C SER A 3 6.71 -6.98 25.37
N ASN A 4 6.40 -8.26 25.16
CA ASN A 4 7.04 -9.05 24.11
C ASN A 4 6.60 -8.49 22.75
N LEU A 5 7.43 -7.61 22.16
CA LEU A 5 7.13 -6.96 20.89
C LEU A 5 7.15 -7.99 19.76
N ARG A 6 6.12 -7.98 18.94
CA ARG A 6 5.93 -8.91 17.83
C ARG A 6 5.72 -8.15 16.54
N TYR A 7 6.28 -8.66 15.46
CA TYR A 7 6.25 -8.04 14.16
C TYR A 7 5.89 -9.06 13.10
N TYR A 8 4.94 -8.70 12.26
CA TYR A 8 4.48 -9.51 11.15
C TYR A 8 4.38 -8.66 9.90
N ILE A 9 4.51 -9.29 8.76
CA ILE A 9 4.17 -8.74 7.47
C ILE A 9 3.13 -9.64 6.81
N ILE A 10 2.16 -9.05 6.14
CA ILE A 10 1.13 -9.75 5.40
C ILE A 10 0.99 -9.17 4.01
N ASN A 11 0.72 -10.03 3.03
CA ASN A 11 0.18 -9.59 1.75
C ASN A 11 -1.35 -9.51 1.89
N LYS A 12 -1.86 -8.32 2.20
CA LYS A 12 -3.30 -8.10 2.35
C LYS A 12 -4.00 -8.35 1.01
N PRO A 13 -4.94 -9.28 0.91
CA PRO A 13 -5.69 -9.50 -0.32
C PRO A 13 -6.70 -8.38 -0.58
N TYR A 14 -7.19 -8.30 -1.80
CA TYR A 14 -8.34 -7.48 -2.18
C TYR A 14 -9.59 -7.86 -1.36
N GLY A 15 -10.43 -6.90 -1.05
CA GLY A 15 -11.72 -7.13 -0.36
C GLY A 15 -11.59 -7.45 1.13
N VAL A 16 -10.41 -7.25 1.73
CA VAL A 16 -10.17 -7.45 3.17
C VAL A 16 -9.82 -6.11 3.82
N LEU A 17 -10.44 -5.83 4.97
CA LEU A 17 -10.17 -4.64 5.78
C LEU A 17 -8.79 -4.73 6.43
N SER A 18 -8.13 -3.58 6.64
CA SER A 18 -6.84 -3.50 7.34
C SER A 18 -6.95 -3.59 8.87
N GLN A 19 -8.12 -3.87 9.40
CA GLN A 19 -8.38 -4.13 10.82
C GLN A 19 -8.64 -5.61 11.07
N TYR A 20 -8.58 -6.04 12.34
CA TYR A 20 -8.75 -7.45 12.70
C TYR A 20 -10.21 -7.92 12.58
N THR A 21 -11.14 -7.08 13.00
CA THR A 21 -12.58 -7.40 13.04
C THR A 21 -13.27 -7.17 11.71
N ASP A 22 -14.26 -7.99 11.42
CA ASP A 22 -15.18 -7.80 10.31
C ASP A 22 -16.04 -6.56 10.57
N GLU A 23 -16.42 -5.84 9.53
CA GLU A 23 -17.26 -4.64 9.63
C GLU A 23 -18.08 -4.43 8.37
N ALA A 24 -19.36 -4.08 8.55
CA ALA A 24 -20.29 -3.77 7.46
C ALA A 24 -20.30 -4.83 6.33
N GLY A 25 -20.26 -6.11 6.69
CA GLY A 25 -20.25 -7.23 5.73
C GLY A 25 -18.90 -7.51 5.07
N ASN A 26 -17.86 -6.71 5.36
CA ASN A 26 -16.50 -6.93 4.84
C ASN A 26 -15.65 -7.70 5.85
N LYS A 27 -14.88 -8.66 5.35
CA LYS A 27 -13.95 -9.46 6.16
C LYS A 27 -12.78 -8.60 6.64
N GLY A 28 -12.44 -8.73 7.93
CA GLY A 28 -11.20 -8.21 8.51
C GLY A 28 -10.05 -9.21 8.40
N LEU A 29 -8.87 -8.80 8.85
CA LEU A 29 -7.68 -9.66 8.86
C LEU A 29 -7.89 -10.92 9.70
N GLY A 30 -8.67 -10.85 10.80
CA GLY A 30 -8.96 -11.99 11.67
C GLY A 30 -9.72 -13.12 10.98
N SER A 31 -10.44 -12.84 9.90
CA SER A 31 -11.14 -13.84 9.09
C SER A 31 -10.20 -14.62 8.14
N ILE A 32 -8.96 -14.16 7.96
CA ILE A 32 -8.01 -14.78 7.03
C ILE A 32 -6.70 -15.23 7.68
N VAL A 33 -6.31 -14.64 8.82
CA VAL A 33 -5.09 -15.00 9.54
C VAL A 33 -5.33 -15.04 11.05
N SER A 34 -4.68 -15.97 11.74
CA SER A 34 -4.65 -16.04 13.20
C SER A 34 -3.45 -15.24 13.71
N ILE A 35 -3.71 -14.15 14.43
CA ILE A 35 -2.69 -13.35 15.11
C ILE A 35 -3.08 -13.11 16.57
N PRO A 36 -2.10 -13.00 17.49
CA PRO A 36 -2.39 -12.76 18.90
C PRO A 36 -3.14 -11.45 19.13
N LYS A 37 -3.94 -11.40 20.19
CA LYS A 37 -4.58 -10.15 20.64
C LYS A 37 -3.54 -9.05 20.87
N GLY A 38 -3.91 -7.80 20.57
CA GLY A 38 -3.05 -6.63 20.78
C GLY A 38 -2.08 -6.34 19.62
N ILE A 39 -2.14 -7.10 18.54
CA ILE A 39 -1.42 -6.81 17.30
C ILE A 39 -2.33 -5.99 16.36
N TYR A 40 -1.83 -4.88 15.87
CA TYR A 40 -2.57 -3.95 15.01
C TYR A 40 -1.80 -3.65 13.73
N SER A 41 -2.49 -3.20 12.70
CA SER A 41 -1.86 -2.76 11.46
C SER A 41 -1.15 -1.43 11.64
N VAL A 42 0.03 -1.30 11.05
CA VAL A 42 0.76 -0.03 10.91
C VAL A 42 0.22 0.71 9.68
N GLY A 43 -0.62 1.68 9.94
CA GLY A 43 -1.40 2.33 8.88
C GLY A 43 -2.45 1.40 8.27
N ARG A 44 -2.97 1.80 7.13
CA ARG A 44 -4.08 1.09 6.47
C ARG A 44 -3.83 1.00 4.96
N LEU A 45 -4.35 -0.05 4.37
CA LEU A 45 -4.68 -0.16 2.96
C LEU A 45 -6.20 -0.13 2.84
N ASP A 46 -6.73 0.48 1.80
CA ASP A 46 -8.16 0.49 1.54
C ASP A 46 -8.67 -0.93 1.29
N LEU A 47 -9.98 -1.14 1.40
CA LEU A 47 -10.63 -2.42 1.14
C LEU A 47 -10.27 -2.98 -0.24
N ASP A 48 -10.27 -2.08 -1.25
CA ASP A 48 -9.97 -2.38 -2.65
C ASP A 48 -8.47 -2.28 -3.00
N SER A 49 -7.58 -2.21 -2.01
CA SER A 49 -6.13 -2.18 -2.19
C SER A 49 -5.48 -3.44 -1.59
N GLU A 50 -4.42 -3.91 -2.23
CA GLU A 50 -3.70 -5.13 -1.91
C GLU A 50 -2.27 -4.83 -1.43
N GLY A 51 -1.60 -5.86 -0.90
CA GLY A 51 -0.15 -5.84 -0.75
C GLY A 51 0.36 -5.72 0.68
N LEU A 52 1.58 -5.21 0.80
CA LEU A 52 2.37 -5.21 2.02
C LEU A 52 1.71 -4.40 3.14
N LEU A 53 1.39 -5.07 4.24
CA LEU A 53 0.92 -4.46 5.47
C LEU A 53 1.74 -5.00 6.65
N ILE A 54 2.20 -4.12 7.51
CA ILE A 54 2.93 -4.46 8.73
C ILE A 54 1.93 -4.55 9.87
N LEU A 55 2.08 -5.58 10.72
CA LEU A 55 1.25 -5.76 11.91
C LEU A 55 2.15 -5.88 13.13
N THR A 56 1.83 -5.16 14.22
CA THR A 56 2.66 -5.14 15.43
C THR A 56 1.90 -4.62 16.65
N ASN A 57 2.43 -4.88 17.83
CA ASN A 57 2.08 -4.21 19.10
C ASN A 57 3.06 -3.08 19.47
N ASP A 58 4.03 -2.76 18.62
CA ASP A 58 5.00 -1.70 18.85
C ASP A 58 4.42 -0.32 18.45
N LYS A 59 3.94 0.42 19.44
CA LYS A 59 3.39 1.76 19.24
C LYS A 59 4.43 2.76 18.71
N LYS A 60 5.72 2.59 19.09
CA LYS A 60 6.80 3.47 18.62
C LYS A 60 7.05 3.27 17.13
N LEU A 61 7.06 2.01 16.66
CA LEU A 61 7.15 1.71 15.23
C LEU A 61 5.98 2.33 14.46
N ASN A 62 4.75 2.17 14.98
CA ASN A 62 3.56 2.74 14.34
C ASN A 62 3.69 4.26 14.19
N GLN A 63 4.08 4.96 15.26
CA GLN A 63 4.28 6.40 15.25
C GLN A 63 5.39 6.82 14.26
N ALA A 64 6.54 6.14 14.28
CA ALA A 64 7.65 6.43 13.40
C ALA A 64 7.27 6.31 11.91
N LEU A 65 6.57 5.24 11.53
CA LEU A 65 6.19 4.99 10.14
C LEU A 65 5.03 5.87 9.64
N LEU A 66 4.18 6.35 10.54
CA LEU A 66 3.01 7.16 10.16
C LEU A 66 3.26 8.66 10.26
N ASN A 67 4.32 9.11 10.94
CA ASN A 67 4.67 10.52 10.98
C ASN A 67 5.07 11.02 9.57
N PRO A 68 4.33 11.99 9.00
CA PRO A 68 4.59 12.50 7.65
C PRO A 68 5.98 13.16 7.49
N GLU A 69 6.55 13.64 8.59
CA GLU A 69 7.88 14.28 8.60
C GLU A 69 9.01 13.31 8.30
N ASN A 70 8.81 12.02 8.57
CA ASN A 70 9.81 10.98 8.29
C ASN A 70 9.85 10.57 6.81
N GLU A 71 8.92 11.02 5.99
CA GLU A 71 8.87 10.85 4.53
C GLU A 71 9.16 9.42 4.04
N HIS A 72 8.76 8.40 4.80
CA HIS A 72 8.98 7.01 4.42
C HIS A 72 8.43 6.69 3.05
N ARG A 73 9.28 6.14 2.21
CA ARG A 73 8.95 5.75 0.84
C ARG A 73 8.00 4.56 0.82
N ARG A 74 6.92 4.67 0.06
CA ARG A 74 5.95 3.60 -0.17
C ARG A 74 5.82 3.37 -1.66
N THR A 75 6.18 2.18 -2.11
CA THR A 75 6.12 1.81 -3.52
C THR A 75 4.81 1.09 -3.81
N TYR A 76 4.11 1.58 -4.81
CA TYR A 76 2.86 1.01 -5.29
C TYR A 76 3.00 0.60 -6.75
N HIS A 77 2.45 -0.56 -7.09
CA HIS A 77 2.17 -0.93 -8.47
C HIS A 77 0.68 -0.74 -8.71
N ALA A 78 0.34 0.05 -9.71
CA ALA A 78 -1.04 0.36 -10.07
C ALA A 78 -1.33 -0.09 -11.50
N GLU A 79 -2.32 -0.97 -11.65
CA GLU A 79 -2.93 -1.21 -12.94
C GLU A 79 -3.92 -0.08 -13.21
N VAL A 80 -3.72 0.63 -14.29
CA VAL A 80 -4.52 1.78 -14.69
C VAL A 80 -5.22 1.53 -16.03
N GLU A 81 -6.33 2.20 -16.24
CA GLU A 81 -7.04 2.16 -17.52
C GLU A 81 -6.24 2.87 -18.61
N GLY A 82 -6.13 2.25 -19.79
CA GLY A 82 -5.37 2.76 -20.92
C GLY A 82 -3.85 2.70 -20.70
N VAL A 83 -3.12 3.48 -21.50
CA VAL A 83 -1.66 3.58 -21.47
C VAL A 83 -1.26 5.05 -21.26
N PRO A 84 -0.82 5.45 -20.07
CA PRO A 84 -0.36 6.81 -19.82
C PRO A 84 0.82 7.20 -20.70
N SER A 85 0.75 8.37 -21.31
CA SER A 85 1.87 8.94 -22.07
C SER A 85 3.01 9.39 -21.14
N LEU A 86 4.19 9.63 -21.71
CA LEU A 86 5.32 10.20 -20.95
C LEU A 86 4.97 11.54 -20.31
N SER A 87 4.19 12.38 -21.00
CA SER A 87 3.71 13.65 -20.45
C SER A 87 2.76 13.44 -19.25
N THR A 88 1.90 12.43 -19.32
CA THR A 88 1.02 12.04 -18.21
C THR A 88 1.82 11.56 -17.00
N LEU A 89 2.81 10.69 -17.20
CA LEU A 89 3.70 10.22 -16.12
C LEU A 89 4.47 11.37 -15.48
N LYS A 90 4.96 12.31 -16.29
CA LYS A 90 5.63 13.54 -15.82
C LYS A 90 4.69 14.43 -15.00
N ALA A 91 3.43 14.57 -15.43
CA ALA A 91 2.43 15.32 -14.66
C ALA A 91 2.19 14.69 -13.29
N LEU A 92 2.03 13.34 -13.23
CA LEU A 92 1.92 12.60 -11.97
C LEU A 92 3.14 12.82 -11.06
N SER A 93 4.35 12.79 -11.63
CA SER A 93 5.61 12.96 -10.87
C SER A 93 5.76 14.35 -10.26
N ASN A 94 5.26 15.39 -10.92
CA ASN A 94 5.37 16.77 -10.45
C ASN A 94 4.42 17.11 -9.28
N GLY A 95 3.49 16.21 -8.98
CA GLY A 95 2.42 16.46 -8.03
C GLY A 95 1.20 17.11 -8.67
N LEU A 96 0.05 16.83 -8.08
CA LEU A 96 -1.26 17.24 -8.61
C LEU A 96 -2.16 17.77 -7.50
N CYS A 97 -3.02 18.72 -7.82
CA CYS A 97 -4.09 19.12 -6.93
C CYS A 97 -5.22 18.09 -6.97
N ILE A 98 -5.43 17.38 -5.85
CA ILE A 98 -6.49 16.38 -5.68
C ILE A 98 -7.45 16.79 -4.56
N LYS A 99 -8.67 16.25 -4.55
CA LYS A 99 -9.61 16.45 -3.43
C LYS A 99 -9.43 15.37 -2.37
N VAL A 100 -9.14 15.78 -1.13
CA VAL A 100 -9.03 14.89 0.03
C VAL A 100 -10.01 15.38 1.11
N ASN A 101 -10.98 14.57 1.47
CA ASN A 101 -12.04 14.93 2.44
C ASN A 101 -12.70 16.30 2.11
N GLY A 102 -13.03 16.50 0.82
CA GLY A 102 -13.66 17.72 0.33
C GLY A 102 -12.73 18.93 0.13
N LYS A 103 -11.50 18.88 0.64
CA LYS A 103 -10.52 19.98 0.54
C LYS A 103 -9.52 19.71 -0.59
N SER A 104 -9.10 20.79 -1.27
CA SER A 104 -8.00 20.73 -2.24
C SER A 104 -6.69 20.45 -1.53
N PHE A 105 -5.91 19.54 -2.06
CA PHE A 105 -4.61 19.15 -1.54
C PHE A 105 -3.61 18.99 -2.70
N MET A 106 -2.49 19.73 -2.65
CA MET A 106 -1.39 19.56 -3.58
C MET A 106 -0.51 18.40 -3.11
N THR A 107 -0.40 17.35 -3.93
CA THR A 107 0.46 16.21 -3.60
C THR A 107 1.94 16.59 -3.74
N LYS A 108 2.79 15.96 -2.95
CA LYS A 108 4.24 16.05 -3.12
C LYS A 108 4.67 15.48 -4.47
N LYS A 109 5.87 15.86 -4.92
CA LYS A 109 6.52 15.18 -6.04
C LYS A 109 6.69 13.69 -5.73
N ALA A 110 6.58 12.87 -6.76
CA ALA A 110 6.68 11.42 -6.66
C ALA A 110 7.57 10.86 -7.78
N GLU A 111 8.13 9.67 -7.55
CA GLU A 111 8.81 8.93 -8.63
C GLU A 111 7.75 8.06 -9.31
N ILE A 112 7.60 8.23 -10.62
CA ILE A 112 6.60 7.51 -11.42
C ILE A 112 7.27 6.92 -12.65
N SER A 113 7.03 5.64 -12.91
CA SER A 113 7.52 4.96 -14.11
C SER A 113 6.50 3.98 -14.67
N ALA A 114 6.55 3.73 -15.98
CA ALA A 114 5.82 2.62 -16.58
C ALA A 114 6.50 1.29 -16.23
N LEU A 115 5.70 0.26 -15.97
CA LEU A 115 6.18 -1.11 -15.79
C LEU A 115 5.89 -1.88 -17.08
N ILE A 116 6.93 -2.06 -17.90
CA ILE A 116 6.85 -2.78 -19.17
C ILE A 116 6.89 -4.29 -18.88
N ASP A 117 6.08 -5.08 -19.58
CA ASP A 117 6.00 -6.55 -19.45
C ASP A 117 5.73 -7.05 -18.02
N TYR A 118 5.20 -6.18 -17.16
CA TYR A 118 4.88 -6.52 -15.79
C TYR A 118 3.54 -7.26 -15.71
N GLN A 119 3.58 -8.45 -15.15
CA GLN A 119 2.41 -9.30 -14.96
C GLN A 119 2.31 -9.77 -13.53
N LEU A 120 1.10 -9.85 -13.03
CA LEU A 120 0.77 -10.45 -11.74
C LEU A 120 -0.34 -11.49 -11.94
N PRO A 121 -0.37 -12.54 -11.11
CA PRO A 121 -1.54 -13.40 -11.04
C PRO A 121 -2.80 -12.58 -10.84
N GLU A 122 -3.89 -12.96 -11.48
CA GLU A 122 -5.15 -12.26 -11.31
C GLU A 122 -5.61 -12.31 -9.85
N ARG A 123 -6.22 -11.22 -9.39
CA ARG A 123 -6.89 -11.18 -8.09
C ARG A 123 -8.30 -11.79 -8.18
N THR A 124 -8.90 -12.06 -7.05
CA THR A 124 -10.29 -12.48 -6.95
C THR A 124 -11.11 -11.39 -6.24
N PRO A 125 -12.20 -10.86 -6.86
CA PRO A 125 -12.62 -11.05 -8.25
C PRO A 125 -11.64 -10.39 -9.24
N PRO A 126 -11.53 -10.86 -10.49
CA PRO A 126 -10.62 -10.29 -11.49
C PRO A 126 -11.03 -8.86 -11.88
N VAL A 127 -10.10 -8.14 -12.51
CA VAL A 127 -10.43 -6.86 -13.16
C VAL A 127 -11.33 -7.14 -14.36
N ASN A 128 -12.40 -6.37 -14.51
CA ASN A 128 -13.34 -6.54 -15.62
C ASN A 128 -12.69 -6.12 -16.95
N ARG A 129 -12.15 -7.09 -17.68
CA ARG A 129 -11.46 -6.88 -18.98
C ARG A 129 -12.40 -6.48 -20.11
N VAL A 130 -13.68 -6.80 -20.02
CA VAL A 130 -14.69 -6.36 -21.00
C VAL A 130 -14.91 -4.86 -20.89
N LYS A 131 -15.03 -4.36 -19.67
CA LYS A 131 -15.20 -2.92 -19.40
C LYS A 131 -13.89 -2.13 -19.60
N HIS A 132 -12.74 -2.75 -19.32
CA HIS A 132 -11.41 -2.14 -19.38
C HIS A 132 -10.49 -2.98 -20.28
N PRO A 133 -10.70 -2.94 -21.63
CA PRO A 133 -9.99 -3.81 -22.56
C PRO A 133 -8.51 -3.46 -22.70
N GLN A 134 -8.14 -2.22 -22.43
CA GLN A 134 -6.75 -1.78 -22.46
C GLN A 134 -6.33 -1.27 -21.10
N THR A 135 -5.30 -1.88 -20.54
CA THR A 135 -4.72 -1.50 -19.24
C THR A 135 -3.20 -1.50 -19.32
N SER A 136 -2.58 -0.80 -18.40
CA SER A 136 -1.12 -0.82 -18.23
C SER A 136 -0.76 -0.71 -16.77
N TRP A 137 0.49 -1.08 -16.43
CA TRP A 137 1.00 -0.98 -15.08
C TRP A 137 1.96 0.18 -14.94
N ILE A 138 1.83 0.90 -13.83
CA ILE A 138 2.78 1.95 -13.44
C ILE A 138 3.26 1.73 -12.01
N GLU A 139 4.50 2.10 -11.75
CA GLU A 139 5.05 2.19 -10.40
C GLU A 139 4.93 3.62 -9.90
N LEU A 140 4.55 3.78 -8.64
CA LEU A 140 4.50 5.06 -7.94
C LEU A 140 5.22 4.93 -6.61
N ILE A 141 6.20 5.80 -6.35
CA ILE A 141 6.88 5.88 -5.07
C ILE A 141 6.51 7.21 -4.42
N LEU A 142 5.79 7.12 -3.30
CA LEU A 142 5.27 8.28 -2.56
C LEU A 142 5.93 8.35 -1.18
N THR A 143 6.16 9.58 -0.70
CA THR A 143 6.64 9.87 0.67
C THR A 143 5.54 10.39 1.59
N GLU A 144 4.31 10.38 1.11
CA GLU A 144 3.10 10.78 1.86
C GLU A 144 1.98 9.76 1.64
N GLY A 145 0.91 9.85 2.45
CA GLY A 145 -0.22 8.92 2.34
C GLY A 145 -1.54 9.60 2.70
N LYS A 146 -2.20 10.21 1.73
CA LYS A 146 -3.55 10.75 1.89
C LYS A 146 -4.60 9.70 1.49
N ASN A 147 -5.80 9.86 2.03
CA ASN A 147 -6.92 8.96 1.71
C ASN A 147 -7.09 8.78 0.21
N ARG A 148 -6.91 7.54 -0.26
CA ARG A 148 -7.04 7.11 -1.67
C ARG A 148 -6.18 7.93 -2.65
N GLN A 149 -4.98 8.36 -2.21
CA GLN A 149 -4.14 9.31 -2.94
C GLN A 149 -3.80 8.81 -4.35
N VAL A 150 -3.23 7.62 -4.50
CA VAL A 150 -2.86 7.05 -5.81
C VAL A 150 -4.06 7.06 -6.76
N ARG A 151 -5.21 6.55 -6.31
CA ARG A 151 -6.43 6.48 -7.13
C ARG A 151 -6.93 7.85 -7.57
N LYS A 152 -6.81 8.85 -6.72
CA LYS A 152 -7.19 10.25 -7.04
C LYS A 152 -6.21 10.89 -8.02
N MET A 153 -4.92 10.62 -7.87
CA MET A 153 -3.89 11.12 -8.77
C MET A 153 -4.07 10.56 -10.18
N THR A 154 -4.19 9.24 -10.30
CA THR A 154 -4.34 8.56 -11.60
C THR A 154 -5.65 8.92 -12.30
N ALA A 155 -6.77 8.98 -11.56
CA ALA A 155 -8.06 9.42 -12.10
C ALA A 155 -8.02 10.88 -12.58
N LYS A 156 -7.29 11.76 -11.89
CA LYS A 156 -7.14 13.18 -12.26
C LYS A 156 -6.49 13.37 -13.62
N VAL A 157 -5.63 12.45 -14.03
CA VAL A 157 -4.95 12.48 -15.34
C VAL A 157 -5.61 11.58 -16.38
N GLY A 158 -6.83 11.08 -16.12
CA GLY A 158 -7.62 10.30 -17.08
C GLY A 158 -7.31 8.80 -17.14
N HIS A 159 -6.51 8.28 -16.18
CA HIS A 159 -6.13 6.86 -16.09
C HIS A 159 -6.51 6.27 -14.74
N PRO A 160 -7.81 6.03 -14.45
CA PRO A 160 -8.24 5.54 -13.14
C PRO A 160 -7.59 4.20 -12.79
N THR A 161 -7.21 4.05 -11.52
CA THR A 161 -6.62 2.81 -11.00
C THR A 161 -7.68 1.72 -10.88
N LEU A 162 -7.44 0.59 -11.53
CA LEU A 162 -8.27 -0.62 -11.51
C LEU A 162 -7.81 -1.61 -10.42
N ARG A 163 -6.49 -1.74 -10.26
CA ARG A 163 -5.86 -2.59 -9.24
C ARG A 163 -4.70 -1.83 -8.59
N LEU A 164 -4.53 -1.96 -7.27
CA LEU A 164 -3.49 -1.25 -6.52
C LEU A 164 -2.86 -2.16 -5.49
N LEU A 165 -1.53 -2.34 -5.62
CA LEU A 165 -0.73 -3.09 -4.66
C LEU A 165 0.32 -2.20 -4.03
N ARG A 166 0.46 -2.22 -2.71
CA ARG A 166 1.66 -1.71 -2.07
C ARG A 166 2.71 -2.82 -2.04
N VAL A 167 3.76 -2.68 -2.83
CA VAL A 167 4.80 -3.70 -2.98
C VAL A 167 5.98 -3.51 -2.03
N ALA A 168 6.21 -2.28 -1.56
CA ALA A 168 7.28 -1.99 -0.61
C ALA A 168 6.99 -0.82 0.32
N ILE A 169 7.66 -0.81 1.48
CA ILE A 169 7.85 0.33 2.39
C ILE A 169 9.35 0.39 2.65
N GLU A 170 10.02 1.46 2.23
CA GLU A 170 11.47 1.55 2.17
C GLU A 170 12.08 0.32 1.46
N ASN A 171 13.01 -0.39 2.09
CA ASN A 171 13.61 -1.62 1.57
C ASN A 171 12.86 -2.89 2.00
N LEU A 172 11.76 -2.76 2.74
CA LEU A 172 10.89 -3.88 3.06
C LEU A 172 9.96 -4.15 1.90
N THR A 173 10.14 -5.25 1.21
CA THR A 173 9.35 -5.63 0.03
C THR A 173 8.37 -6.75 0.32
N LEU A 174 7.37 -6.88 -0.52
CA LEU A 174 6.37 -7.96 -0.45
C LEU A 174 6.99 -9.35 -0.73
N HIS A 175 8.11 -9.40 -1.47
CA HIS A 175 8.74 -10.64 -1.91
C HIS A 175 7.75 -11.62 -2.55
N GLN A 176 7.87 -12.91 -2.17
CA GLN A 176 7.03 -14.01 -2.67
C GLN A 176 5.81 -14.30 -1.78
N LEU A 177 5.42 -13.38 -0.90
CA LEU A 177 4.23 -13.58 -0.07
C LEU A 177 2.98 -13.66 -0.95
N ARG A 178 2.28 -14.78 -0.89
CA ARG A 178 1.00 -14.94 -1.58
C ARG A 178 -0.08 -14.07 -0.91
N PRO A 179 -1.14 -13.66 -1.63
CA PRO A 179 -2.27 -12.97 -1.03
C PRO A 179 -2.82 -13.74 0.19
N GLY A 180 -3.01 -13.04 1.31
CA GLY A 180 -3.42 -13.62 2.59
C GLY A 180 -2.28 -14.24 3.40
N GLN A 181 -1.09 -14.42 2.85
CA GLN A 181 0.02 -15.03 3.58
C GLN A 181 0.62 -14.06 4.60
N LEU A 182 0.76 -14.55 5.84
CA LEU A 182 1.38 -13.88 6.97
C LEU A 182 2.78 -14.44 7.20
N LYS A 183 3.75 -13.58 7.54
CA LYS A 183 5.11 -13.98 7.92
C LYS A 183 5.54 -13.22 9.18
N ILE A 184 6.13 -13.93 10.12
CA ILE A 184 6.83 -13.33 11.27
C ILE A 184 8.16 -12.74 10.78
N ILE A 185 8.51 -11.56 11.28
CA ILE A 185 9.77 -10.90 10.98
C ILE A 185 10.43 -10.44 12.28
N SER A 186 11.74 -10.61 12.41
CA SER A 186 12.45 -10.11 13.58
C SER A 186 12.56 -8.60 13.60
N LYS A 187 12.62 -7.98 14.78
CA LYS A 187 12.80 -6.53 14.96
C LYS A 187 13.98 -6.00 14.15
N ASN A 188 15.14 -6.64 14.27
CA ASN A 188 16.36 -6.18 13.62
C ASN A 188 16.22 -6.14 12.08
N VAL A 189 15.70 -7.22 11.49
CA VAL A 189 15.46 -7.30 10.04
C VAL A 189 14.44 -6.24 9.61
N LEU A 190 13.33 -6.10 10.34
CA LEU A 190 12.30 -5.12 10.03
C LEU A 190 12.84 -3.70 10.06
N PHE A 191 13.52 -3.33 11.16
CA PHE A 191 14.05 -1.96 11.33
C PHE A 191 15.13 -1.64 10.31
N THR A 192 16.04 -2.56 10.01
CA THR A 192 17.04 -2.40 8.95
C THR A 192 16.36 -2.15 7.59
N LYS A 193 15.34 -2.97 7.25
CA LYS A 193 14.60 -2.81 5.99
C LYS A 193 13.81 -1.51 5.92
N LEU A 194 13.30 -1.03 7.03
CA LEU A 194 12.56 0.23 7.14
C LEU A 194 13.48 1.46 7.30
N LYS A 195 14.80 1.29 7.29
CA LYS A 195 15.80 2.35 7.54
C LYS A 195 15.56 3.08 8.89
N LEU A 196 15.02 2.37 9.86
CA LEU A 196 14.84 2.87 11.21
C LEU A 196 16.06 2.52 12.06
N HIS A 197 16.61 3.50 12.77
CA HIS A 197 17.63 3.22 13.76
C HIS A 197 17.00 2.42 14.92
N VAL A 198 17.63 1.30 15.28
CA VAL A 198 17.24 0.57 16.48
C VAL A 198 17.61 1.48 17.66
N LEU A 199 16.64 2.22 18.16
CA LEU A 199 16.83 2.95 19.43
C LEU A 199 17.16 1.89 20.48
N LYS A 200 18.37 2.01 21.03
CA LYS A 200 18.86 1.19 22.15
C LYS A 200 17.97 1.38 23.39
#